data_8aedc2a15005bf548dee93f9181ab9b5
#
_entry.id   8aedc2a15005bf548dee93f9181ab9b5
#
_cell.length_a   1.000
_cell.length_b   1.000
_cell.length_c   1.000
_cell.angle_alpha   90.00
_cell.angle_beta   90.00
_cell.angle_gamma   90.00
#
_symmetry.space_group_name_H-M   'P 1'
#
loop_
_entity.id
_entity.type
_entity.pdbx_description
1 polymer ?
#
loop_
_entity_poly.entity_id
_entity_poly.type
_entity_poly.pdbx_seq_one_letter_code
_entity_poly.pdbx_strand_id
1 'polypeptide(L)'
;IVDAFHKQKAAMMIGSYRMCDFDLNTLPPGLIDHKEWTDENGCNNALRINGLGAPRAFFTPLVRQIQFPNTSYGEDYALGLAFSRRYRIGRIYEELYLCRRWGGNSDAALSIDRVNANNLYKDRLRTMELKARQQMLQGKADIMEDSSISRFFNRQLEKWADARHRFRDLKHVETHPLSDQVKLQWNPARIVSTGAKIDKKTLGERPCFLCDKNRPKEQMAKPIDEQFQLLVNPFPILPVHFTIPARKHQPQLIYKNYGEMHRFLSLHSELMVFYNGPKCGASAPDHLHFQAGTSGVLPLQTNWQRLSRNLTDIISLNDEEKIAAIRDFIVPAFVIISKSEDSDETLFRRLYKSMPQRGDETEPMMNIIAWRKGEEYISVIIPREKHRPEAYFAEGDAQIMVSPGALDMSGLIITPREEDFRKLTEEKATALLQECGVSEEKMNAIITKLKASKEAESASVGTSTLYNNGKQPDVTVGIVSAQKIHFSLNKP
;
A
#
# COMPACT_ATOMS: atom_id res chain seq x y z
N ILE A 1 -37.80 8.21 1.56
CA ILE A 1 -36.57 8.87 2.06
C ILE A 1 -35.76 7.91 2.94
N VAL A 2 -36.36 7.25 3.97
CA VAL A 2 -35.62 6.34 4.86
C VAL A 2 -34.92 5.22 4.09
N ASP A 3 -35.62 4.57 3.17
CA ASP A 3 -35.05 3.51 2.33
C ASP A 3 -33.87 4.02 1.48
N ALA A 4 -33.99 5.25 0.97
CA ALA A 4 -32.92 5.88 0.21
C ALA A 4 -31.65 6.15 1.07
N PHE A 5 -31.82 6.53 2.36
CA PHE A 5 -30.70 6.62 3.30
C PHE A 5 -29.93 5.31 3.41
N HIS A 6 -30.66 4.21 3.63
CA HIS A 6 -30.05 2.89 3.78
C HIS A 6 -29.37 2.43 2.47
N LYS A 7 -30.12 2.53 1.35
CA LYS A 7 -29.65 2.09 0.04
C LYS A 7 -28.40 2.84 -0.43
N GLN A 8 -28.36 4.16 -0.21
CA GLN A 8 -27.26 5.02 -0.65
C GLN A 8 -26.17 5.20 0.42
N LYS A 9 -26.34 4.64 1.63
CA LYS A 9 -25.42 4.80 2.76
C LYS A 9 -25.07 6.28 3.00
N ALA A 10 -26.09 7.14 2.96
CA ALA A 10 -25.93 8.60 3.06
C ALA A 10 -26.15 9.09 4.49
N ALA A 11 -25.58 10.24 4.83
CA ALA A 11 -25.79 10.95 6.08
C ALA A 11 -26.76 12.12 5.95
N MET A 12 -27.01 12.54 4.72
CA MET A 12 -27.97 13.56 4.34
C MET A 12 -28.60 13.16 3.02
N MET A 13 -29.89 13.45 2.83
CA MET A 13 -30.61 13.25 1.56
C MET A 13 -31.18 14.58 1.07
N ILE A 14 -31.09 14.81 -0.23
CA ILE A 14 -31.77 15.91 -0.91
C ILE A 14 -32.68 15.34 -2.01
N GLY A 15 -33.83 15.97 -2.19
CA GLY A 15 -34.85 15.56 -3.14
C GLY A 15 -35.11 16.60 -4.22
N SER A 16 -35.88 16.22 -5.23
CA SER A 16 -36.37 17.14 -6.25
C SER A 16 -37.66 17.77 -5.82
N TYR A 17 -37.94 18.98 -6.32
CA TYR A 17 -39.17 19.73 -6.02
C TYR A 17 -39.59 20.59 -7.22
N ARG A 18 -40.88 20.87 -7.30
CA ARG A 18 -41.47 21.69 -8.37
C ARG A 18 -41.93 23.05 -7.84
N MET A 19 -41.56 24.08 -8.58
CA MET A 19 -42.07 25.43 -8.32
C MET A 19 -43.49 25.55 -8.87
N CYS A 20 -44.47 26.00 -8.05
CA CYS A 20 -45.83 26.16 -8.47
C CYS A 20 -46.52 27.37 -7.75
N ASP A 21 -47.67 27.81 -8.29
CA ASP A 21 -48.59 28.70 -7.62
C ASP A 21 -49.53 27.97 -6.65
N PHE A 22 -50.52 28.67 -6.08
CA PHE A 22 -51.51 28.07 -5.18
C PHE A 22 -52.48 27.11 -5.86
N ASP A 23 -52.71 27.29 -7.18
CA ASP A 23 -53.53 26.42 -8.00
C ASP A 23 -52.71 25.24 -8.56
N LEU A 24 -51.46 25.05 -8.12
CA LEU A 24 -50.53 24.04 -8.51
C LEU A 24 -50.06 24.14 -9.97
N ASN A 25 -50.27 25.27 -10.65
CA ASN A 25 -49.68 25.52 -11.94
C ASN A 25 -48.15 25.65 -11.80
N THR A 26 -47.40 24.99 -12.68
CA THR A 26 -45.94 25.05 -12.66
C THR A 26 -45.46 26.47 -13.00
N LEU A 27 -44.61 27.01 -12.13
CA LEU A 27 -43.91 28.29 -12.34
C LEU A 27 -42.47 28.07 -12.77
N PRO A 28 -41.89 28.97 -13.60
CA PRO A 28 -40.45 28.89 -13.93
C PRO A 28 -39.61 28.95 -12.63
N PRO A 29 -38.51 28.19 -12.56
CA PRO A 29 -37.91 27.29 -13.58
C PRO A 29 -38.54 25.89 -13.65
N GLY A 30 -39.62 25.59 -12.96
CA GLY A 30 -40.31 24.31 -12.99
C GLY A 30 -39.71 23.33 -11.99
N LEU A 31 -39.31 22.18 -12.47
CA LEU A 31 -38.67 21.13 -11.66
C LEU A 31 -37.23 21.52 -11.31
N ILE A 32 -36.92 21.48 -10.03
CA ILE A 32 -35.54 21.61 -9.51
C ILE A 32 -35.06 20.22 -9.10
N ASP A 33 -34.24 19.62 -9.93
CA ASP A 33 -33.74 18.26 -9.76
C ASP A 33 -32.20 18.20 -9.60
N HIS A 34 -31.52 19.35 -9.62
CA HIS A 34 -30.05 19.44 -9.51
C HIS A 34 -29.34 18.46 -10.48
N LYS A 35 -29.62 18.51 -11.77
CA LYS A 35 -29.00 17.66 -12.80
C LYS A 35 -27.49 17.70 -12.81
N GLU A 36 -26.91 18.84 -12.37
CA GLU A 36 -25.46 19.02 -12.22
C GLU A 36 -24.83 18.16 -11.10
N TRP A 37 -25.66 17.52 -10.27
CA TRP A 37 -25.18 16.59 -9.23
C TRP A 37 -24.84 15.24 -9.87
N THR A 38 -23.54 14.88 -9.90
CA THR A 38 -23.07 13.63 -10.48
C THR A 38 -22.23 12.84 -9.47
N ASP A 39 -22.16 11.51 -9.65
CA ASP A 39 -21.32 10.67 -8.78
C ASP A 39 -19.83 11.00 -8.92
N GLU A 40 -19.37 11.40 -10.10
CA GLU A 40 -17.99 11.80 -10.39
C GLU A 40 -17.54 13.03 -9.59
N ASN A 41 -18.44 13.98 -9.34
CA ASN A 41 -18.16 15.15 -8.54
C ASN A 41 -18.04 14.83 -7.03
N GLY A 42 -18.57 13.71 -6.58
CA GLY A 42 -18.48 13.25 -5.19
C GLY A 42 -18.87 14.33 -4.17
N CYS A 43 -18.02 14.57 -3.20
CA CYS A 43 -18.25 15.59 -2.17
C CYS A 43 -18.24 17.03 -2.69
N ASN A 44 -17.74 17.27 -3.92
CA ASN A 44 -17.70 18.60 -4.53
C ASN A 44 -19.04 19.04 -5.13
N ASN A 45 -20.00 18.15 -5.27
CA ASN A 45 -21.35 18.50 -5.74
C ASN A 45 -21.95 19.66 -4.98
N ALA A 46 -21.90 19.64 -3.64
CA ALA A 46 -22.45 20.69 -2.79
C ALA A 46 -21.82 22.07 -3.04
N LEU A 47 -20.58 22.13 -3.50
CA LEU A 47 -19.89 23.39 -3.86
C LEU A 47 -20.33 23.94 -5.23
N ARG A 48 -20.87 23.09 -6.11
CA ARG A 48 -21.23 23.44 -7.49
C ARG A 48 -22.64 23.97 -7.64
N ILE A 49 -23.55 23.63 -6.73
CA ILE A 49 -24.95 24.06 -6.75
C ILE A 49 -25.18 25.32 -5.92
N ASN A 50 -26.21 26.12 -6.28
CA ASN A 50 -26.49 27.36 -5.59
C ASN A 50 -27.39 27.20 -4.32
N GLY A 51 -27.50 26.01 -3.82
CA GLY A 51 -28.27 25.65 -2.63
C GLY A 51 -28.71 24.18 -2.74
N LEU A 52 -29.00 23.57 -1.60
CA LEU A 52 -29.40 22.17 -1.54
C LEU A 52 -30.91 21.95 -1.76
N GLY A 53 -31.68 23.05 -1.90
CA GLY A 53 -33.10 22.99 -2.12
C GLY A 53 -33.89 22.42 -0.93
N ALA A 54 -35.15 22.15 -1.17
CA ALA A 54 -36.03 21.34 -0.33
C ALA A 54 -36.58 20.18 -1.19
N PRO A 55 -36.94 19.01 -0.65
CA PRO A 55 -36.82 18.58 0.75
C PRO A 55 -35.40 18.12 1.10
N ARG A 56 -35.09 18.28 2.38
CA ARG A 56 -33.82 17.81 2.96
C ARG A 56 -34.09 16.91 4.15
N ALA A 57 -33.35 15.84 4.27
CA ALA A 57 -33.41 14.97 5.44
C ALA A 57 -31.98 14.71 5.95
N PHE A 58 -31.81 14.59 7.24
CA PHE A 58 -30.52 14.50 7.91
C PHE A 58 -30.50 13.34 8.90
N PHE A 59 -29.34 12.71 9.05
CA PHE A 59 -29.09 11.78 10.16
C PHE A 59 -28.91 12.60 11.45
N THR A 60 -29.89 12.55 12.31
CA THR A 60 -30.02 13.40 13.51
C THR A 60 -28.77 13.45 14.40
N PRO A 61 -28.08 12.31 14.70
CA PRO A 61 -26.89 12.37 15.54
C PRO A 61 -25.80 13.28 14.96
N LEU A 62 -25.62 13.31 13.63
CA LEU A 62 -24.63 14.16 12.96
C LEU A 62 -25.04 15.64 12.95
N VAL A 63 -26.34 15.95 12.81
CA VAL A 63 -26.82 17.32 12.95
C VAL A 63 -26.53 17.88 14.34
N ARG A 64 -26.74 17.05 15.38
CA ARG A 64 -26.44 17.45 16.77
C ARG A 64 -24.95 17.69 16.99
N GLN A 65 -24.08 16.97 16.27
CA GLN A 65 -22.65 17.14 16.35
C GLN A 65 -22.13 18.34 15.55
N ILE A 66 -22.63 18.54 14.32
CA ILE A 66 -22.17 19.58 13.40
C ILE A 66 -22.81 20.93 13.75
N GLN A 67 -24.09 20.93 14.09
CA GLN A 67 -24.93 22.06 14.43
C GLN A 67 -25.18 23.03 13.25
N PHE A 68 -26.31 23.77 13.32
CA PHE A 68 -26.58 24.87 12.41
C PHE A 68 -25.76 26.10 12.81
N PRO A 69 -25.22 26.86 11.85
CA PRO A 69 -24.61 28.14 12.16
C PRO A 69 -25.65 29.14 12.62
N ASN A 70 -25.28 30.03 13.52
CA ASN A 70 -26.17 31.11 14.00
C ASN A 70 -26.23 32.22 12.93
N THR A 71 -27.04 32.01 11.90
CA THR A 71 -27.29 32.98 10.82
C THR A 71 -28.74 32.87 10.37
N SER A 72 -29.30 33.97 9.88
CA SER A 72 -30.68 34.02 9.37
C SER A 72 -30.80 33.76 7.87
N TYR A 73 -29.73 33.49 7.18
CA TYR A 73 -29.72 33.15 5.75
C TYR A 73 -28.58 32.19 5.42
N GLY A 74 -28.88 31.16 4.61
CA GLY A 74 -27.90 30.19 4.14
C GLY A 74 -27.42 29.21 5.21
N GLU A 75 -28.09 29.13 6.37
CA GLU A 75 -27.81 28.19 7.46
C GLU A 75 -27.88 26.74 7.00
N ASP A 76 -28.83 26.43 6.16
CA ASP A 76 -29.07 25.12 5.57
C ASP A 76 -27.97 24.76 4.55
N TYR A 77 -27.57 25.73 3.75
CA TYR A 77 -26.48 25.54 2.79
C TYR A 77 -25.13 25.35 3.49
N ALA A 78 -24.86 26.15 4.54
CA ALA A 78 -23.67 26.00 5.35
C ALA A 78 -23.59 24.61 6.02
N LEU A 79 -24.72 24.14 6.59
CA LEU A 79 -24.82 22.81 7.18
C LEU A 79 -24.55 21.72 6.13
N GLY A 80 -25.16 21.83 4.95
CA GLY A 80 -24.95 20.86 3.87
C GLY A 80 -23.52 20.84 3.34
N LEU A 81 -22.85 21.99 3.23
CA LEU A 81 -21.41 22.04 2.91
C LEU A 81 -20.58 21.30 3.96
N ALA A 82 -20.87 21.53 5.27
CA ALA A 82 -20.17 20.83 6.36
C ALA A 82 -20.43 19.31 6.32
N PHE A 83 -21.65 18.86 6.03
CA PHE A 83 -21.96 17.44 5.81
C PHE A 83 -21.13 16.87 4.65
N SER A 84 -21.13 17.55 3.50
CA SER A 84 -20.43 17.09 2.29
C SER A 84 -18.92 16.94 2.45
N ARG A 85 -18.34 17.56 3.48
CA ARG A 85 -16.89 17.47 3.77
C ARG A 85 -16.46 16.06 4.18
N ARG A 86 -17.30 15.36 4.94
CA ARG A 86 -16.96 14.08 5.58
C ARG A 86 -17.94 12.95 5.28
N TYR A 87 -19.13 13.27 4.80
CA TYR A 87 -20.22 12.32 4.65
C TYR A 87 -20.84 12.38 3.27
N ARG A 88 -21.40 11.27 2.84
CA ARG A 88 -22.14 11.20 1.59
C ARG A 88 -23.49 11.90 1.73
N ILE A 89 -23.81 12.77 0.76
CA ILE A 89 -25.16 13.32 0.55
C ILE A 89 -25.78 12.52 -0.59
N GLY A 90 -26.90 11.85 -0.31
CA GLY A 90 -27.64 11.07 -1.28
C GLY A 90 -28.70 11.92 -2.02
N ARG A 91 -29.20 11.38 -3.13
CA ARG A 91 -30.19 12.03 -4.01
C ARG A 91 -31.43 11.18 -4.18
N ILE A 92 -32.60 11.87 -4.22
CA ILE A 92 -33.87 11.34 -4.69
C ILE A 92 -34.32 12.23 -5.85
N TYR A 93 -34.38 11.64 -7.05
CA TYR A 93 -34.69 12.39 -8.28
C TYR A 93 -36.16 12.55 -8.51
N GLU A 94 -37.01 11.72 -7.88
CA GLU A 94 -38.45 11.87 -7.91
C GLU A 94 -38.88 13.17 -7.22
N GLU A 95 -39.93 13.76 -7.71
CA GLU A 95 -40.53 14.96 -7.13
C GLU A 95 -41.16 14.64 -5.76
N LEU A 96 -40.58 15.20 -4.71
CA LEU A 96 -41.04 14.96 -3.33
C LEU A 96 -41.78 16.14 -2.70
N TYR A 97 -41.74 17.32 -3.33
CA TYR A 97 -42.22 18.53 -2.71
C TYR A 97 -42.71 19.53 -3.76
N LEU A 98 -43.91 20.14 -3.52
CA LEU A 98 -44.45 21.24 -4.30
C LEU A 98 -44.17 22.57 -3.57
N CYS A 99 -43.29 23.38 -4.15
CA CYS A 99 -42.88 24.67 -3.59
C CYS A 99 -43.83 25.77 -4.10
N ARG A 100 -44.85 26.10 -3.30
CA ARG A 100 -45.77 27.17 -3.63
C ARG A 100 -45.14 28.54 -3.49
N ARG A 101 -45.29 29.36 -4.52
CA ARG A 101 -44.74 30.72 -4.61
C ARG A 101 -45.84 31.76 -4.68
N TRP A 102 -45.69 32.83 -3.90
CA TRP A 102 -46.52 34.01 -3.94
C TRP A 102 -45.72 35.23 -3.51
N GLY A 103 -46.28 36.45 -3.66
CA GLY A 103 -45.59 37.72 -3.35
C GLY A 103 -45.15 37.92 -1.90
N GLY A 104 -45.65 37.10 -0.94
CA GLY A 104 -45.25 37.11 0.45
C GLY A 104 -44.11 36.16 0.82
N ASN A 105 -43.55 35.39 -0.13
CA ASN A 105 -42.38 34.59 0.14
C ASN A 105 -41.17 35.49 0.45
N SER A 106 -40.34 35.07 1.41
CA SER A 106 -39.19 35.84 1.89
C SER A 106 -38.13 36.13 0.79
N ASP A 107 -38.19 35.43 -0.33
CA ASP A 107 -37.25 35.56 -1.47
C ASP A 107 -37.96 36.02 -2.76
N ALA A 108 -39.29 36.30 -2.75
CA ALA A 108 -40.05 36.62 -3.95
C ALA A 108 -39.90 38.08 -4.43
N ALA A 109 -39.52 39.01 -3.57
CA ALA A 109 -39.42 40.44 -3.85
C ALA A 109 -38.09 41.05 -3.37
N LEU A 110 -36.99 40.31 -3.51
CA LEU A 110 -35.66 40.81 -3.14
C LEU A 110 -35.14 41.82 -4.17
N SER A 111 -34.62 42.97 -3.68
CA SER A 111 -33.87 43.89 -4.51
C SER A 111 -32.60 43.22 -5.09
N ILE A 112 -32.12 43.73 -6.23
CA ILE A 112 -30.89 43.24 -6.86
C ILE A 112 -29.72 43.27 -5.87
N ASP A 113 -29.60 44.33 -5.06
CA ASP A 113 -28.55 44.45 -4.03
C ASP A 113 -28.64 43.34 -2.99
N ARG A 114 -29.86 42.97 -2.58
CA ARG A 114 -30.08 41.90 -1.63
C ARG A 114 -29.75 40.53 -2.22
N VAL A 115 -30.12 40.30 -3.49
CA VAL A 115 -29.74 39.08 -4.25
C VAL A 115 -28.23 38.96 -4.34
N ASN A 116 -27.57 40.06 -4.69
CA ASN A 116 -26.10 40.09 -4.80
C ASN A 116 -25.42 39.84 -3.45
N ALA A 117 -25.93 40.46 -2.37
CA ALA A 117 -25.41 40.22 -1.02
C ALA A 117 -25.58 38.77 -0.59
N ASN A 118 -26.72 38.15 -0.89
CA ASN A 118 -26.98 36.73 -0.62
C ASN A 118 -26.05 35.79 -1.42
N ASN A 119 -25.81 36.07 -2.68
CA ASN A 119 -24.90 35.30 -3.51
C ASN A 119 -23.45 35.43 -3.00
N LEU A 120 -23.03 36.67 -2.68
CA LEU A 120 -21.70 36.91 -2.11
C LEU A 120 -21.52 36.15 -0.78
N TYR A 121 -22.56 36.09 0.04
CA TYR A 121 -22.54 35.33 1.31
C TYR A 121 -22.35 33.83 1.01
N LYS A 122 -23.10 33.25 0.07
CA LYS A 122 -22.90 31.84 -0.34
C LYS A 122 -21.51 31.57 -0.88
N ASP A 123 -20.93 32.49 -1.65
CA ASP A 123 -19.55 32.36 -2.16
C ASP A 123 -18.50 32.39 -1.04
N ARG A 124 -18.75 33.19 0.00
CA ARG A 124 -17.96 33.18 1.23
C ARG A 124 -18.04 31.83 1.94
N LEU A 125 -19.26 31.26 2.06
CA LEU A 125 -19.42 29.90 2.64
C LEU A 125 -18.66 28.84 1.83
N ARG A 126 -18.73 28.87 0.49
CA ARG A 126 -17.95 27.97 -0.39
C ARG A 126 -16.46 28.15 -0.18
N THR A 127 -16.00 29.39 -0.09
CA THR A 127 -14.58 29.72 0.14
C THR A 127 -14.11 29.19 1.50
N MET A 128 -14.91 29.37 2.54
CA MET A 128 -14.60 28.82 3.88
C MET A 128 -14.54 27.30 3.86
N GLU A 129 -15.49 26.66 3.17
CA GLU A 129 -15.51 25.21 3.02
C GLU A 129 -14.29 24.69 2.25
N LEU A 130 -13.90 25.34 1.15
CA LEU A 130 -12.70 24.98 0.40
C LEU A 130 -11.44 25.10 1.25
N LYS A 131 -11.29 26.17 2.03
CA LYS A 131 -10.18 26.33 2.99
C LYS A 131 -10.19 25.24 4.06
N ALA A 132 -11.37 24.91 4.61
CA ALA A 132 -11.48 23.83 5.59
C ALA A 132 -11.10 22.46 4.99
N ARG A 133 -11.46 22.18 3.72
CA ARG A 133 -11.04 20.98 3.01
C ARG A 133 -9.54 20.97 2.73
N GLN A 134 -8.98 22.11 2.31
CA GLN A 134 -7.54 22.25 2.13
C GLN A 134 -6.78 22.00 3.45
N GLN A 135 -7.23 22.58 4.55
CA GLN A 135 -6.68 22.34 5.89
C GLN A 135 -6.82 20.87 6.32
N MET A 136 -7.95 20.22 6.01
CA MET A 136 -8.11 18.78 6.24
C MET A 136 -7.18 17.93 5.37
N LEU A 137 -6.96 18.33 4.12
CA LEU A 137 -6.02 17.65 3.22
C LEU A 137 -4.57 17.90 3.67
N GLN A 138 -4.25 19.13 4.10
CA GLN A 138 -2.99 19.46 4.74
C GLN A 138 -2.83 18.73 6.08
N GLY A 139 -3.82 18.77 6.96
CA GLY A 139 -3.81 17.99 8.19
C GLY A 139 -3.83 16.47 7.96
N LYS A 140 -4.37 15.96 6.84
CA LYS A 140 -4.16 14.57 6.41
C LYS A 140 -2.79 14.37 5.75
N ALA A 141 -2.24 15.35 5.04
CA ALA A 141 -0.86 15.34 4.58
C ALA A 141 0.11 15.49 5.77
N ASP A 142 -0.19 16.36 6.73
CA ASP A 142 0.52 16.49 8.02
C ASP A 142 0.30 15.24 8.90
N ILE A 143 -0.87 14.56 8.83
CA ILE A 143 -1.14 13.25 9.47
C ILE A 143 -0.50 12.11 8.66
N MET A 144 -0.28 12.23 7.37
CA MET A 144 0.46 11.27 6.56
C MET A 144 1.98 11.55 6.58
N GLU A 145 2.41 12.81 6.68
CA GLU A 145 3.77 13.21 7.08
C GLU A 145 4.03 12.91 8.57
N ASP A 146 3.00 12.96 9.38
CA ASP A 146 2.92 12.54 10.76
C ASP A 146 2.34 11.12 10.89
N SER A 147 2.45 10.29 9.83
CA SER A 147 2.30 8.86 9.99
C SER A 147 3.23 8.48 11.13
N SER A 148 2.78 7.64 12.03
CA SER A 148 3.59 7.26 13.18
C SER A 148 4.99 6.76 12.78
N ILE A 149 5.18 6.39 11.51
CA ILE A 149 6.44 5.93 10.91
C ILE A 149 7.32 7.09 10.43
N SER A 150 6.77 8.13 9.78
CA SER A 150 7.52 9.32 9.35
C SER A 150 7.97 10.15 10.55
N ARG A 151 7.12 10.32 11.57
CA ARG A 151 7.48 10.96 12.84
C ARG A 151 8.57 10.17 13.56
N PHE A 152 8.46 8.84 13.60
CA PHE A 152 9.50 7.98 14.15
C PHE A 152 10.83 8.16 13.44
N PHE A 153 10.81 8.16 12.09
CA PHE A 153 11.99 8.36 11.26
C PHE A 153 12.66 9.72 11.54
N ASN A 154 11.91 10.81 11.47
CA ASN A 154 12.43 12.15 11.72
C ASN A 154 12.99 12.31 13.13
N ARG A 155 12.23 11.85 14.14
CA ARG A 155 12.69 11.86 15.54
C ARG A 155 13.95 11.04 15.77
N GLN A 156 14.11 9.93 15.06
CA GLN A 156 15.34 9.14 15.11
C GLN A 156 16.54 9.92 14.56
N LEU A 157 16.35 10.58 13.43
CA LEU A 157 17.44 11.40 12.84
C LEU A 157 17.79 12.62 13.68
N GLU A 158 16.81 13.19 14.40
CA GLU A 158 17.08 14.26 15.37
C GLU A 158 17.97 13.77 16.53
N LYS A 159 17.70 12.59 17.04
CA LYS A 159 18.38 12.02 18.21
C LYS A 159 19.69 11.30 17.91
N TRP A 160 19.92 10.87 16.67
CA TRP A 160 21.08 10.09 16.27
C TRP A 160 21.91 10.83 15.21
N ALA A 161 22.93 11.56 15.65
CA ALA A 161 23.73 12.42 14.77
C ALA A 161 24.40 11.64 13.62
N ASP A 162 24.95 10.44 13.90
CA ASP A 162 25.61 9.64 12.87
C ASP A 162 24.63 9.17 11.79
N ALA A 163 23.44 8.70 12.17
CA ALA A 163 22.40 8.33 11.22
C ALA A 163 21.98 9.56 10.40
N ARG A 164 21.73 10.69 11.04
CA ARG A 164 21.38 11.95 10.36
C ARG A 164 22.45 12.35 9.32
N HIS A 165 23.73 12.25 9.65
CA HIS A 165 24.82 12.56 8.74
C HIS A 165 24.78 11.63 7.53
N ARG A 166 24.65 10.31 7.72
CA ARG A 166 24.60 9.32 6.63
C ARG A 166 23.38 9.51 5.73
N PHE A 167 22.21 9.85 6.27
CA PHE A 167 21.04 10.18 5.46
C PHE A 167 21.19 11.51 4.71
N ARG A 168 21.90 12.48 5.28
CA ARG A 168 22.26 13.71 4.57
C ARG A 168 23.26 13.42 3.45
N ASP A 169 24.29 12.64 3.72
CA ASP A 169 25.31 12.28 2.76
C ASP A 169 24.74 11.44 1.62
N LEU A 170 23.72 10.61 1.89
CA LEU A 170 22.99 9.87 0.86
C LEU A 170 22.39 10.77 -0.22
N LYS A 171 22.02 12.02 0.08
CA LYS A 171 21.50 12.97 -0.92
C LYS A 171 22.55 13.39 -1.94
N HIS A 172 23.80 13.16 -1.65
CA HIS A 172 24.95 13.52 -2.48
C HIS A 172 25.65 12.29 -3.10
N VAL A 173 25.13 11.08 -2.85
CA VAL A 173 25.68 9.89 -3.53
C VAL A 173 25.46 9.98 -5.03
N GLU A 174 26.50 9.65 -5.79
CA GLU A 174 26.41 9.64 -7.23
C GLU A 174 25.60 8.43 -7.71
N THR A 175 24.68 8.67 -8.63
CA THR A 175 23.90 7.62 -9.29
C THR A 175 24.01 7.75 -10.79
N HIS A 176 24.14 6.62 -11.48
CA HIS A 176 24.29 6.57 -12.92
C HIS A 176 23.35 5.53 -13.53
N PRO A 177 22.38 5.92 -14.36
CA PRO A 177 21.58 4.96 -15.12
C PRO A 177 22.45 4.38 -16.24
N LEU A 178 22.61 3.07 -16.26
CA LEU A 178 23.26 2.36 -17.38
C LEU A 178 22.24 2.04 -18.47
N SER A 179 21.02 1.70 -18.06
CA SER A 179 19.87 1.47 -18.95
C SER A 179 18.55 1.74 -18.18
N ASP A 180 17.43 1.42 -18.80
CA ASP A 180 16.12 1.46 -18.13
C ASP A 180 16.00 0.39 -17.01
N GLN A 181 16.78 -0.69 -17.10
CA GLN A 181 16.74 -1.80 -16.14
C GLN A 181 17.85 -1.76 -15.09
N VAL A 182 18.96 -1.06 -15.35
CA VAL A 182 20.14 -1.02 -14.47
C VAL A 182 20.53 0.40 -14.11
N LYS A 183 20.64 0.65 -12.81
CA LYS A 183 21.11 1.89 -12.23
C LYS A 183 22.22 1.61 -11.22
N LEU A 184 23.32 2.33 -11.30
CA LEU A 184 24.39 2.26 -10.30
C LEU A 184 24.21 3.33 -9.24
N GLN A 185 24.65 3.00 -8.02
CA GLN A 185 24.79 3.95 -6.91
C GLN A 185 26.17 3.77 -6.28
N TRP A 186 26.99 4.82 -6.31
CA TRP A 186 28.23 4.84 -5.54
C TRP A 186 27.97 5.26 -4.11
N ASN A 187 28.05 4.31 -3.19
CA ASN A 187 27.72 4.54 -1.77
C ASN A 187 28.85 3.98 -0.85
N PRO A 188 29.88 4.79 -0.54
CA PRO A 188 31.00 4.36 0.29
C PRO A 188 30.62 3.84 1.67
N ALA A 189 29.51 4.34 2.23
CA ALA A 189 29.03 3.90 3.55
C ALA A 189 28.64 2.41 3.58
N ARG A 190 28.49 1.76 2.41
CA ARG A 190 28.13 0.34 2.28
C ARG A 190 29.31 -0.62 2.33
N ILE A 191 30.56 -0.10 2.40
CA ILE A 191 31.78 -0.95 2.37
C ILE A 191 31.75 -2.06 3.43
N VAL A 192 31.33 -1.75 4.65
CA VAL A 192 31.26 -2.71 5.77
C VAL A 192 30.23 -3.80 5.52
N SER A 193 29.05 -3.44 5.05
CA SER A 193 27.97 -4.40 4.83
C SER A 193 28.18 -5.24 3.57
N THR A 194 28.77 -4.66 2.50
CA THR A 194 29.14 -5.41 1.28
C THR A 194 30.26 -6.41 1.57
N GLY A 195 31.23 -6.05 2.43
CA GLY A 195 32.32 -6.90 2.87
C GLY A 195 31.97 -7.88 3.99
N ALA A 196 30.74 -7.92 4.48
CA ALA A 196 30.35 -8.72 5.62
C ALA A 196 30.66 -10.21 5.42
N LYS A 197 31.35 -10.82 6.40
CA LYS A 197 31.59 -12.26 6.48
C LYS A 197 30.41 -12.93 7.16
N ILE A 198 29.83 -13.94 6.50
CA ILE A 198 28.65 -14.66 6.97
C ILE A 198 28.92 -16.16 7.21
N ASP A 199 30.19 -16.55 7.32
CA ASP A 199 30.54 -17.91 7.69
C ASP A 199 30.15 -18.21 9.15
N LYS A 200 29.89 -19.50 9.45
CA LYS A 200 29.42 -19.95 10.76
C LYS A 200 30.31 -19.52 11.92
N LYS A 201 31.64 -19.50 11.71
CA LYS A 201 32.61 -19.10 12.73
C LYS A 201 32.46 -17.63 13.08
N THR A 202 32.50 -16.75 12.05
CA THR A 202 32.34 -15.31 12.23
C THR A 202 31.01 -14.95 12.86
N LEU A 203 29.91 -15.60 12.44
CA LEU A 203 28.58 -15.35 13.01
C LEU A 203 28.49 -15.78 14.48
N GLY A 204 29.15 -16.87 14.87
CA GLY A 204 29.16 -17.35 16.27
C GLY A 204 30.01 -16.49 17.20
N GLU A 205 31.03 -15.81 16.69
CA GLU A 205 31.97 -15.02 17.48
C GLU A 205 31.55 -13.55 17.62
N ARG A 206 30.71 -13.01 16.69
CA ARG A 206 30.30 -11.61 16.73
C ARG A 206 29.01 -11.40 17.52
N PRO A 207 28.89 -10.29 18.29
CA PRO A 207 27.60 -9.88 18.82
C PRO A 207 26.63 -9.55 17.69
N CYS A 208 25.40 -10.08 17.74
CA CYS A 208 24.38 -9.74 16.76
C CYS A 208 23.95 -8.27 16.94
N PHE A 209 24.18 -7.45 15.93
CA PHE A 209 23.91 -6.00 15.95
C PHE A 209 22.41 -5.66 15.86
N LEU A 210 21.53 -6.63 15.57
CA LEU A 210 20.08 -6.46 15.58
C LEU A 210 19.44 -6.71 16.94
N CYS A 211 20.15 -7.44 17.83
CA CYS A 211 19.67 -7.67 19.21
C CYS A 211 19.74 -6.39 20.04
N ASP A 212 18.70 -6.12 20.83
CA ASP A 212 18.55 -4.90 21.64
C ASP A 212 19.78 -4.55 22.48
N LYS A 213 20.38 -5.57 23.12
CA LYS A 213 21.56 -5.41 23.99
C LYS A 213 22.83 -4.94 23.27
N ASN A 214 22.90 -5.10 21.95
CA ASN A 214 24.10 -4.80 21.15
C ASN A 214 23.91 -3.59 20.24
N ARG A 215 22.71 -3.00 20.19
CA ARG A 215 22.44 -1.83 19.37
C ARG A 215 23.01 -0.54 20.00
N PRO A 216 23.33 0.48 19.17
CA PRO A 216 23.65 1.79 19.70
C PRO A 216 22.52 2.33 20.58
N LYS A 217 22.88 3.02 21.67
CA LYS A 217 21.89 3.58 22.61
C LYS A 217 20.98 4.63 21.96
N GLU A 218 21.48 5.30 20.95
CA GLU A 218 20.79 6.31 20.17
C GLU A 218 19.76 5.71 19.20
N GLN A 219 19.90 4.43 18.83
CA GLN A 219 19.00 3.77 17.91
C GLN A 219 17.69 3.40 18.60
N MET A 220 16.66 4.18 18.31
CA MET A 220 15.32 3.93 18.82
C MET A 220 14.70 2.72 18.14
N ALA A 221 13.88 1.97 18.88
CA ALA A 221 13.03 0.93 18.35
C ALA A 221 11.56 1.30 18.51
N LYS A 222 10.78 1.06 17.46
CA LYS A 222 9.31 1.19 17.49
C LYS A 222 8.72 -0.21 17.33
N PRO A 223 7.98 -0.74 18.33
CA PRO A 223 7.27 -1.99 18.17
C PRO A 223 6.27 -1.88 16.98
N ILE A 224 6.22 -2.89 16.13
CA ILE A 224 5.19 -3.09 15.11
C ILE A 224 4.10 -3.96 15.72
N ASP A 225 4.52 -5.10 16.29
CA ASP A 225 3.68 -6.07 16.98
C ASP A 225 4.47 -6.78 18.11
N GLU A 226 4.00 -7.95 18.53
CA GLU A 226 4.70 -8.75 19.55
C GLU A 226 5.98 -9.40 19.02
N GLN A 227 6.11 -9.60 17.70
CA GLN A 227 7.21 -10.33 17.07
C GLN A 227 8.25 -9.41 16.44
N PHE A 228 7.85 -8.27 15.89
CA PHE A 228 8.72 -7.39 15.11
C PHE A 228 8.79 -5.97 15.67
N GLN A 229 9.87 -5.30 15.34
CA GLN A 229 10.10 -3.90 15.66
C GLN A 229 10.72 -3.17 14.46
N LEU A 230 10.52 -1.86 14.40
CA LEU A 230 11.04 -0.99 13.35
C LEU A 230 12.26 -0.24 13.87
N LEU A 231 13.34 -0.27 13.09
CA LEU A 231 14.57 0.48 13.33
C LEU A 231 14.89 1.33 12.10
N VAL A 232 15.39 2.54 12.28
CA VAL A 232 16.00 3.28 11.16
C VAL A 232 17.33 2.60 10.79
N ASN A 233 17.51 2.29 9.51
CA ASN A 233 18.73 1.66 9.03
C ASN A 233 19.91 2.66 9.10
N PRO A 234 21.00 2.35 9.82
CA PRO A 234 22.12 3.30 9.98
C PRO A 234 23.01 3.44 8.73
N PHE A 235 22.85 2.56 7.74
CA PHE A 235 23.59 2.57 6.48
C PHE A 235 22.63 2.66 5.29
N PRO A 236 22.01 3.83 5.07
CA PRO A 236 20.92 3.93 4.11
C PRO A 236 21.37 3.75 2.67
N ILE A 237 20.46 3.19 1.87
CA ILE A 237 20.54 3.13 0.40
C ILE A 237 19.40 3.97 -0.19
N LEU A 238 18.30 4.06 0.54
CA LEU A 238 17.04 4.70 0.15
C LEU A 238 16.79 5.96 0.97
N PRO A 239 16.09 6.98 0.44
CA PRO A 239 15.77 8.21 1.17
C PRO A 239 15.08 8.00 2.52
N VAL A 240 14.17 7.02 2.59
CA VAL A 240 13.67 6.41 3.83
C VAL A 240 14.11 4.97 3.82
N HIS A 241 14.75 4.51 4.89
CA HIS A 241 15.27 3.16 4.96
C HIS A 241 15.18 2.62 6.39
N PHE A 242 14.42 1.56 6.55
CA PHE A 242 14.20 0.86 7.81
C PHE A 242 14.73 -0.57 7.77
N THR A 243 15.05 -1.09 8.95
CA THR A 243 15.23 -2.51 9.22
C THR A 243 14.13 -2.97 10.17
N ILE A 244 13.53 -4.11 9.89
CA ILE A 244 12.40 -4.69 10.65
C ILE A 244 12.87 -6.03 11.22
N PRO A 245 13.67 -6.04 12.30
CA PRO A 245 14.12 -7.30 12.91
C PRO A 245 13.04 -7.91 13.79
N ALA A 246 13.07 -9.23 13.89
CA ALA A 246 12.36 -9.94 14.93
C ALA A 246 12.88 -9.50 16.31
N ARG A 247 11.99 -9.35 17.29
CA ARG A 247 12.37 -8.95 18.66
C ARG A 247 13.16 -10.03 19.38
N LYS A 248 12.93 -11.30 19.01
CA LYS A 248 13.72 -12.44 19.48
C LYS A 248 14.75 -12.83 18.44
N HIS A 249 15.96 -13.16 18.91
CA HIS A 249 17.00 -13.69 18.02
C HIS A 249 16.57 -15.04 17.46
N GLN A 250 16.42 -15.13 16.16
CA GLN A 250 16.03 -16.35 15.43
C GLN A 250 16.59 -16.31 14.00
N PRO A 251 16.86 -17.47 13.38
CA PRO A 251 17.46 -17.52 12.05
C PRO A 251 16.65 -16.79 10.98
N GLN A 252 17.33 -16.28 9.95
CA GLN A 252 16.75 -15.65 8.76
C GLN A 252 16.01 -16.70 7.93
N LEU A 253 14.71 -16.88 8.19
CA LEU A 253 13.84 -17.83 7.51
C LEU A 253 12.50 -17.20 7.19
N ILE A 254 12.15 -17.19 5.88
CA ILE A 254 10.97 -16.48 5.36
C ILE A 254 9.68 -17.31 5.47
N TYR A 255 9.73 -18.63 5.35
CA TYR A 255 8.56 -19.48 5.09
C TYR A 255 7.36 -19.21 6.01
N LYS A 256 7.59 -19.08 7.30
CA LYS A 256 6.53 -18.81 8.30
C LYS A 256 6.27 -17.34 8.55
N ASN A 257 7.10 -16.45 7.99
CA ASN A 257 7.11 -15.03 8.29
C ASN A 257 6.80 -14.17 7.05
N TYR A 258 6.48 -14.80 5.93
CA TYR A 258 6.21 -14.08 4.69
C TYR A 258 4.99 -13.13 4.81
N GLY A 259 3.92 -13.56 5.46
CA GLY A 259 2.72 -12.74 5.68
C GLY A 259 2.99 -11.42 6.41
N GLU A 260 4.10 -11.32 7.18
CA GLU A 260 4.47 -10.06 7.84
C GLU A 260 4.80 -8.94 6.85
N MET A 261 5.34 -9.29 5.67
CA MET A 261 5.58 -8.31 4.60
C MET A 261 4.26 -7.70 4.12
N HIS A 262 3.24 -8.55 3.92
CA HIS A 262 1.90 -8.14 3.52
C HIS A 262 1.25 -7.26 4.60
N ARG A 263 1.27 -7.70 5.86
CA ARG A 263 0.73 -6.93 7.00
C ARG A 263 1.39 -5.57 7.15
N PHE A 264 2.71 -5.49 7.01
CA PHE A 264 3.42 -4.22 7.05
C PHE A 264 2.95 -3.28 5.91
N LEU A 265 2.84 -3.79 4.68
CA LEU A 265 2.41 -3.02 3.52
C LEU A 265 0.92 -2.62 3.58
N SER A 266 0.08 -3.35 4.31
CA SER A 266 -1.32 -2.95 4.53
C SER A 266 -1.44 -1.67 5.35
N LEU A 267 -0.48 -1.41 6.24
CA LEU A 267 -0.39 -0.23 7.10
C LEU A 267 0.46 0.90 6.48
N HIS A 268 1.41 0.56 5.60
CA HIS A 268 2.43 1.45 5.04
C HIS A 268 2.57 1.26 3.53
N SER A 269 1.49 1.51 2.79
CA SER A 269 1.41 1.30 1.34
C SER A 269 2.32 2.24 0.52
N GLU A 270 2.82 3.31 1.11
CA GLU A 270 3.78 4.25 0.54
C GLU A 270 5.21 3.71 0.47
N LEU A 271 5.48 2.62 1.20
CA LEU A 271 6.79 1.98 1.24
C LEU A 271 6.82 0.71 0.38
N MET A 272 8.02 0.22 0.14
CA MET A 272 8.29 -1.16 -0.28
C MET A 272 8.91 -1.92 0.88
N VAL A 273 8.71 -3.24 0.92
CA VAL A 273 9.37 -4.17 1.85
C VAL A 273 10.20 -5.15 1.05
N PHE A 274 11.36 -5.51 1.57
CA PHE A 274 12.22 -6.49 0.91
C PHE A 274 12.90 -7.43 1.89
N TYR A 275 13.20 -8.61 1.38
CA TYR A 275 13.84 -9.69 2.10
C TYR A 275 15.11 -10.16 1.38
N ASN A 276 16.18 -10.29 2.16
CA ASN A 276 17.40 -10.95 1.73
C ASN A 276 17.51 -12.30 2.41
N GLY A 277 17.49 -13.39 1.66
CA GLY A 277 17.75 -14.72 2.18
C GLY A 277 19.14 -14.85 2.81
N PRO A 278 19.40 -15.87 3.63
CA PRO A 278 20.65 -16.03 4.39
C PRO A 278 21.93 -15.91 3.58
N LYS A 279 21.94 -16.44 2.35
CA LYS A 279 23.05 -16.35 1.38
C LYS A 279 22.69 -15.48 0.16
N CYS A 280 21.82 -14.49 0.35
CA CYS A 280 21.32 -13.62 -0.72
C CYS A 280 21.42 -12.14 -0.36
N GLY A 281 22.54 -11.73 0.26
CA GLY A 281 22.82 -10.35 0.64
C GLY A 281 22.39 -9.98 2.07
N ALA A 282 21.88 -10.90 2.90
CA ALA A 282 21.65 -10.67 4.30
C ALA A 282 22.98 -10.50 5.05
N SER A 283 23.17 -9.38 5.74
CA SER A 283 24.36 -9.12 6.58
C SER A 283 24.24 -9.73 7.99
N ALA A 284 23.03 -10.11 8.41
CA ALA A 284 22.72 -10.82 9.65
C ALA A 284 21.85 -12.05 9.38
N PRO A 285 22.36 -13.11 8.74
CA PRO A 285 21.60 -14.32 8.43
C PRO A 285 21.25 -15.14 9.69
N ASP A 286 21.80 -14.79 10.82
CA ASP A 286 21.55 -15.34 12.14
C ASP A 286 20.35 -14.67 12.86
N HIS A 287 19.81 -13.56 12.32
CA HIS A 287 18.70 -12.85 12.94
C HIS A 287 17.65 -12.43 11.90
N LEU A 288 16.46 -12.99 11.99
CA LEU A 288 15.35 -12.70 11.08
C LEU A 288 15.05 -11.20 11.04
N HIS A 289 15.08 -10.66 9.83
CA HIS A 289 14.74 -9.26 9.58
C HIS A 289 14.27 -9.06 8.14
N PHE A 290 13.35 -8.13 7.99
CA PHE A 290 13.01 -7.49 6.73
C PHE A 290 13.64 -6.11 6.66
N GLN A 291 13.56 -5.50 5.49
CA GLN A 291 13.87 -4.10 5.33
C GLN A 291 12.72 -3.40 4.59
N ALA A 292 12.54 -2.12 4.84
CA ALA A 292 11.53 -1.32 4.16
C ALA A 292 12.10 0.05 3.78
N GLY A 293 11.56 0.67 2.75
CA GLY A 293 12.01 1.99 2.35
C GLY A 293 11.19 2.60 1.24
N THR A 294 11.66 3.73 0.74
CA THR A 294 11.00 4.51 -0.32
C THR A 294 10.65 3.62 -1.51
N SER A 295 9.36 3.54 -1.85
CA SER A 295 8.87 2.80 -3.01
C SER A 295 9.03 3.60 -4.32
N GLY A 296 8.98 2.91 -5.47
CA GLY A 296 9.00 3.53 -6.80
C GLY A 296 10.38 4.02 -7.28
N VAL A 297 11.47 3.64 -6.60
CA VAL A 297 12.84 4.10 -6.94
C VAL A 297 13.68 3.04 -7.65
N LEU A 298 13.26 1.78 -7.62
CA LEU A 298 13.99 0.67 -8.23
C LEU A 298 13.63 0.51 -9.71
N PRO A 299 14.58 0.19 -10.60
CA PRO A 299 14.30 -0.12 -12.00
C PRO A 299 13.17 -1.15 -12.18
N LEU A 300 13.12 -2.21 -11.38
CA LEU A 300 12.02 -3.18 -11.37
C LEU A 300 10.66 -2.51 -11.18
N GLN A 301 10.53 -1.53 -10.28
CA GLN A 301 9.28 -0.83 -10.00
C GLN A 301 8.96 0.21 -11.07
N THR A 302 9.95 0.98 -11.53
CA THR A 302 9.75 2.01 -12.56
C THR A 302 9.36 1.41 -13.92
N ASN A 303 9.80 0.17 -14.20
CA ASN A 303 9.42 -0.59 -15.38
C ASN A 303 8.15 -1.44 -15.19
N TRP A 304 7.52 -1.41 -14.02
CA TRP A 304 6.41 -2.33 -13.71
C TRP A 304 5.26 -2.24 -14.71
N GLN A 305 4.92 -1.04 -15.21
CA GLN A 305 3.88 -0.89 -16.22
C GLN A 305 4.16 -1.67 -17.51
N ARG A 306 5.41 -1.76 -17.93
CA ARG A 306 5.84 -2.56 -19.08
C ARG A 306 5.88 -4.04 -18.74
N LEU A 307 6.54 -4.39 -17.63
CA LEU A 307 6.72 -5.77 -17.19
C LEU A 307 5.38 -6.48 -16.93
N SER A 308 4.42 -5.80 -16.31
CA SER A 308 3.12 -6.38 -15.99
C SER A 308 2.27 -6.75 -17.20
N ARG A 309 2.54 -6.17 -18.38
CA ARG A 309 1.86 -6.52 -19.63
C ARG A 309 2.40 -7.81 -20.27
N ASN A 310 3.63 -8.18 -19.94
CA ASN A 310 4.37 -9.30 -20.54
C ASN A 310 4.54 -10.48 -19.57
N LEU A 311 3.71 -10.56 -18.53
CA LEU A 311 3.74 -11.66 -17.58
C LEU A 311 3.27 -12.96 -18.23
N THR A 312 3.94 -14.06 -17.88
CA THR A 312 3.49 -15.41 -18.25
C THR A 312 2.84 -16.05 -17.03
N ASP A 313 1.53 -16.20 -17.04
CA ASP A 313 0.78 -16.79 -15.94
C ASP A 313 1.13 -18.27 -15.75
N ILE A 314 1.35 -18.69 -14.50
CA ILE A 314 1.75 -20.05 -14.14
C ILE A 314 0.65 -20.73 -13.35
N ILE A 315 0.19 -20.09 -12.27
CA ILE A 315 -0.92 -20.55 -11.43
C ILE A 315 -1.83 -19.36 -11.17
N SER A 316 -3.13 -19.53 -11.31
CA SER A 316 -4.15 -18.56 -10.91
C SER A 316 -5.06 -19.18 -9.86
N LEU A 317 -5.38 -18.43 -8.81
CA LEU A 317 -6.47 -18.72 -7.88
C LEU A 317 -7.79 -18.22 -8.46
N ASN A 318 -7.75 -17.07 -9.13
CA ASN A 318 -8.84 -16.42 -9.86
C ASN A 318 -8.23 -15.48 -10.92
N ASP A 319 -9.04 -14.64 -11.57
CA ASP A 319 -8.59 -13.73 -12.63
C ASP A 319 -7.61 -12.65 -12.17
N GLU A 320 -7.61 -12.33 -10.86
CA GLU A 320 -6.84 -11.21 -10.28
C GLU A 320 -5.68 -11.67 -9.41
N GLU A 321 -5.68 -12.92 -8.92
CA GLU A 321 -4.70 -13.43 -7.97
C GLU A 321 -3.93 -14.62 -8.53
N LYS A 322 -2.62 -14.47 -8.68
CA LYS A 322 -1.82 -15.42 -9.45
C LYS A 322 -0.33 -15.42 -9.11
N ILE A 323 0.34 -16.47 -9.53
CA ILE A 323 1.80 -16.52 -9.74
C ILE A 323 2.05 -16.43 -11.25
N ALA A 324 2.91 -15.51 -11.63
CA ALA A 324 3.36 -15.37 -13.02
C ALA A 324 4.90 -15.28 -13.10
N ALA A 325 5.43 -15.48 -14.29
CA ALA A 325 6.86 -15.30 -14.59
C ALA A 325 7.12 -13.92 -15.17
N ILE A 326 8.19 -13.27 -14.70
CA ILE A 326 8.81 -12.09 -15.30
C ILE A 326 10.04 -12.59 -16.05
N ARG A 327 10.07 -12.39 -17.39
CA ARG A 327 11.20 -12.80 -18.26
C ARG A 327 11.92 -11.61 -18.87
N ASP A 328 11.24 -10.49 -19.02
CA ASP A 328 11.75 -9.27 -19.69
C ASP A 328 12.49 -8.34 -18.72
N PHE A 329 13.18 -8.92 -17.73
CA PHE A 329 14.01 -8.19 -16.78
C PHE A 329 15.41 -8.81 -16.71
N ILE A 330 16.34 -8.20 -15.98
CA ILE A 330 17.77 -8.57 -15.90
C ILE A 330 17.96 -10.06 -15.60
N VAL A 331 17.16 -10.58 -14.67
CA VAL A 331 17.13 -11.99 -14.28
C VAL A 331 15.69 -12.50 -14.28
N PRO A 332 15.45 -13.78 -14.59
CA PRO A 332 14.13 -14.37 -14.46
C PRO A 332 13.64 -14.29 -13.01
N ALA A 333 12.37 -13.93 -12.84
CA ALA A 333 11.75 -13.82 -11.53
C ALA A 333 10.30 -14.31 -11.54
N PHE A 334 9.79 -14.66 -10.38
CA PHE A 334 8.36 -14.88 -10.16
C PHE A 334 7.72 -13.63 -9.61
N VAL A 335 6.46 -13.43 -9.92
CA VAL A 335 5.64 -12.42 -9.25
C VAL A 335 4.37 -13.08 -8.71
N ILE A 336 4.02 -12.75 -7.48
CA ILE A 336 2.74 -13.00 -6.87
C ILE A 336 1.96 -11.70 -6.93
N ILE A 337 0.77 -11.74 -7.50
CA ILE A 337 -0.20 -10.66 -7.47
C ILE A 337 -1.39 -11.15 -6.65
N SER A 338 -1.75 -10.43 -5.60
CA SER A 338 -2.81 -10.82 -4.68
C SER A 338 -3.57 -9.61 -4.14
N LYS A 339 -4.76 -9.84 -3.56
CA LYS A 339 -5.58 -8.80 -2.91
C LYS A 339 -5.79 -9.09 -1.42
N SER A 340 -5.44 -10.28 -0.96
CA SER A 340 -5.59 -10.69 0.44
C SER A 340 -4.32 -11.36 0.97
N GLU A 341 -4.14 -11.31 2.30
CA GLU A 341 -3.02 -11.99 2.97
C GLU A 341 -3.08 -13.51 2.76
N ASP A 342 -4.27 -14.10 2.86
CA ASP A 342 -4.47 -15.54 2.72
C ASP A 342 -4.09 -16.04 1.32
N SER A 343 -4.51 -15.32 0.27
CA SER A 343 -4.16 -15.65 -1.12
C SER A 343 -2.65 -15.49 -1.36
N ASP A 344 -2.07 -14.40 -0.85
CA ASP A 344 -0.65 -14.10 -0.98
C ASP A 344 0.21 -15.21 -0.34
N GLU A 345 -0.08 -15.56 0.92
CA GLU A 345 0.61 -16.64 1.61
C GLU A 345 0.42 -18.01 0.94
N THR A 346 -0.79 -18.30 0.45
CA THR A 346 -1.08 -19.56 -0.23
C THR A 346 -0.24 -19.71 -1.49
N LEU A 347 -0.20 -18.67 -2.32
CA LEU A 347 0.60 -18.64 -3.54
C LEU A 347 2.09 -18.72 -3.21
N PHE A 348 2.55 -17.98 -2.20
CA PHE A 348 3.96 -18.01 -1.79
C PHE A 348 4.38 -19.40 -1.29
N ARG A 349 3.58 -20.04 -0.45
CA ARG A 349 3.88 -21.39 0.07
C ARG A 349 3.99 -22.44 -1.03
N ARG A 350 3.18 -22.34 -2.09
CA ARG A 350 3.28 -23.20 -3.27
C ARG A 350 4.59 -22.96 -4.02
N LEU A 351 4.90 -21.70 -4.30
CA LEU A 351 6.14 -21.33 -4.98
C LEU A 351 7.36 -21.77 -4.16
N TYR A 352 7.40 -21.47 -2.86
CA TYR A 352 8.50 -21.83 -1.97
C TYR A 352 8.79 -23.35 -1.99
N LYS A 353 7.78 -24.20 -1.89
CA LYS A 353 7.91 -25.67 -1.94
C LYS A 353 8.42 -26.18 -3.28
N SER A 354 8.24 -25.39 -4.35
CA SER A 354 8.68 -25.76 -5.70
C SER A 354 10.11 -25.34 -6.00
N MET A 355 10.66 -24.39 -5.23
CA MET A 355 12.04 -23.96 -5.39
C MET A 355 13.03 -25.02 -4.87
N PRO A 356 14.23 -25.13 -5.49
CA PRO A 356 15.26 -26.03 -5.01
C PRO A 356 15.89 -25.50 -3.71
N GLN A 357 16.10 -26.39 -2.75
CA GLN A 357 16.89 -26.14 -1.56
C GLN A 357 18.10 -27.05 -1.58
N ARG A 358 19.30 -26.51 -1.46
CA ARG A 358 20.54 -27.28 -1.42
C ARG A 358 20.79 -27.82 -0.03
N GLY A 359 21.56 -28.88 0.07
CA GLY A 359 21.72 -29.63 1.33
C GLY A 359 22.30 -28.84 2.51
N ASP A 360 23.08 -27.78 2.25
CA ASP A 360 23.71 -26.94 3.26
C ASP A 360 22.94 -25.62 3.52
N GLU A 361 21.82 -25.40 2.84
CA GLU A 361 20.99 -24.20 2.94
C GLU A 361 19.80 -24.43 3.86
N THR A 362 19.47 -23.41 4.64
CA THR A 362 18.35 -23.47 5.60
C THR A 362 16.99 -23.21 4.91
N GLU A 363 17.01 -22.55 3.74
CA GLU A 363 15.86 -22.32 2.87
C GLU A 363 16.30 -22.15 1.41
N PRO A 364 15.38 -22.20 0.41
CA PRO A 364 15.71 -21.88 -0.96
C PRO A 364 16.31 -20.47 -1.08
N MET A 365 17.36 -20.33 -1.85
CA MET A 365 18.02 -19.04 -2.06
C MET A 365 17.12 -18.09 -2.85
N MET A 366 16.76 -16.94 -2.26
CA MET A 366 15.92 -15.93 -2.91
C MET A 366 16.11 -14.54 -2.34
N ASN A 367 15.76 -13.56 -3.15
CA ASN A 367 15.41 -12.21 -2.70
C ASN A 367 13.92 -11.95 -2.97
N ILE A 368 13.28 -11.15 -2.14
CA ILE A 368 11.88 -10.75 -2.32
C ILE A 368 11.79 -9.23 -2.24
N ILE A 369 11.01 -8.65 -3.14
CA ILE A 369 10.61 -7.24 -3.08
C ILE A 369 9.10 -7.15 -3.24
N ALA A 370 8.45 -6.48 -2.31
CA ALA A 370 7.01 -6.31 -2.30
C ALA A 370 6.62 -4.84 -2.14
N TRP A 371 5.55 -4.46 -2.82
CA TRP A 371 4.93 -3.13 -2.72
C TRP A 371 3.44 -3.21 -3.02
N ARG A 372 2.72 -2.10 -2.77
CA ARG A 372 1.31 -1.98 -3.16
C ARG A 372 1.13 -1.12 -4.40
N LYS A 373 0.15 -1.50 -5.22
CA LYS A 373 -0.36 -0.70 -6.33
C LYS A 373 -1.89 -0.70 -6.27
N GLY A 374 -2.45 0.36 -5.70
CA GLY A 374 -3.87 0.38 -5.36
C GLY A 374 -4.23 -0.68 -4.33
N GLU A 375 -5.15 -1.58 -4.68
CA GLU A 375 -5.55 -2.72 -3.82
C GLU A 375 -4.66 -3.95 -3.98
N GLU A 376 -3.84 -3.99 -5.03
CA GLU A 376 -2.97 -5.13 -5.30
C GLU A 376 -1.71 -5.12 -4.44
N TYR A 377 -1.34 -6.28 -3.91
CA TYR A 377 -0.02 -6.61 -3.42
C TYR A 377 0.78 -7.25 -4.54
N ILE A 378 1.94 -6.70 -4.78
CA ILE A 378 2.87 -7.18 -5.80
C ILE A 378 4.12 -7.65 -5.07
N SER A 379 4.40 -8.93 -5.14
CA SER A 379 5.55 -9.56 -4.50
C SER A 379 6.40 -10.23 -5.57
N VAL A 380 7.57 -9.69 -5.85
CA VAL A 380 8.53 -10.27 -6.81
C VAL A 380 9.54 -11.10 -6.05
N ILE A 381 9.58 -12.40 -6.37
CA ILE A 381 10.48 -13.39 -5.81
C ILE A 381 11.56 -13.69 -6.86
N ILE A 382 12.81 -13.39 -6.53
CA ILE A 382 13.98 -13.58 -7.40
C ILE A 382 14.77 -14.77 -6.87
N PRO A 383 14.65 -15.97 -7.48
CA PRO A 383 15.45 -17.12 -7.10
C PRO A 383 16.93 -16.87 -7.35
N ARG A 384 17.79 -17.36 -6.45
CA ARG A 384 19.22 -17.13 -6.52
C ARG A 384 20.01 -18.43 -6.74
N GLU A 385 21.09 -18.30 -7.50
CA GLU A 385 22.05 -19.39 -7.77
C GLU A 385 23.28 -19.26 -6.89
N LYS A 386 23.84 -18.04 -6.78
CA LYS A 386 25.06 -17.74 -6.03
C LYS A 386 24.83 -16.59 -5.05
N HIS A 387 25.56 -16.60 -3.96
CA HIS A 387 25.59 -15.48 -3.01
C HIS A 387 26.25 -14.25 -3.64
N ARG A 388 27.40 -14.44 -4.26
CA ARG A 388 28.24 -13.39 -4.85
C ARG A 388 28.77 -13.84 -6.21
N PRO A 389 28.98 -12.91 -7.16
CA PRO A 389 29.59 -13.22 -8.43
C PRO A 389 31.09 -13.54 -8.25
N GLU A 390 31.69 -14.21 -9.20
CA GLU A 390 33.11 -14.55 -9.15
C GLU A 390 34.01 -13.31 -9.13
N ALA A 391 33.60 -12.27 -9.83
CA ALA A 391 34.29 -10.98 -9.79
C ALA A 391 34.45 -10.38 -8.38
N TYR A 392 33.59 -10.75 -7.41
CA TYR A 392 33.78 -10.34 -6.02
C TYR A 392 35.04 -10.91 -5.39
N PHE A 393 35.42 -12.13 -5.77
CA PHE A 393 36.59 -12.89 -5.25
C PHE A 393 37.84 -12.71 -6.08
N ALA A 394 37.74 -12.06 -7.24
CA ALA A 394 38.88 -11.79 -8.09
C ALA A 394 39.88 -10.86 -7.41
N GLU A 395 41.12 -10.79 -7.96
CA GLU A 395 42.18 -9.92 -7.46
C GLU A 395 42.48 -8.79 -8.45
N GLY A 396 43.03 -7.70 -7.91
CA GLY A 396 43.45 -6.53 -8.70
C GLY A 396 42.29 -5.92 -9.49
N ASP A 397 42.57 -5.51 -10.72
CA ASP A 397 41.58 -4.80 -11.57
C ASP A 397 40.38 -5.66 -12.01
N ALA A 398 40.48 -6.98 -11.90
CA ALA A 398 39.34 -7.86 -12.17
C ALA A 398 38.33 -7.92 -11.03
N GLN A 399 38.68 -7.45 -9.82
CA GLN A 399 37.78 -7.43 -8.70
C GLN A 399 36.69 -6.37 -8.85
N ILE A 400 35.46 -6.77 -8.59
CA ILE A 400 34.29 -5.87 -8.48
C ILE A 400 33.58 -6.18 -7.16
N MET A 401 33.66 -5.24 -6.22
CA MET A 401 33.12 -5.44 -4.87
C MET A 401 31.61 -5.19 -4.81
N VAL A 402 30.85 -6.10 -5.45
CA VAL A 402 29.37 -6.10 -5.43
C VAL A 402 28.89 -7.40 -4.80
N SER A 403 28.06 -7.30 -3.76
CA SER A 403 27.44 -8.44 -3.05
C SER A 403 25.92 -8.32 -3.17
N PRO A 404 25.31 -8.83 -4.25
CA PRO A 404 23.93 -8.49 -4.60
C PRO A 404 22.92 -8.95 -3.56
N GLY A 405 22.12 -7.99 -3.08
CA GLY A 405 20.90 -8.20 -2.31
C GLY A 405 19.65 -7.88 -3.13
N ALA A 406 18.51 -7.76 -2.48
CA ALA A 406 17.21 -7.54 -3.12
C ALA A 406 17.19 -6.27 -3.98
N LEU A 407 17.79 -5.17 -3.51
CA LEU A 407 17.85 -3.91 -4.26
C LEU A 407 18.69 -4.04 -5.52
N ASP A 408 19.86 -4.69 -5.42
CA ASP A 408 20.73 -4.91 -6.56
C ASP A 408 20.06 -5.81 -7.60
N MET A 409 19.47 -6.91 -7.16
CA MET A 409 18.74 -7.85 -8.04
C MET A 409 17.50 -7.20 -8.68
N SER A 410 17.04 -6.07 -8.17
CA SER A 410 15.96 -5.26 -8.73
C SER A 410 16.45 -4.09 -9.60
N GLY A 411 17.74 -4.13 -9.96
CA GLY A 411 18.36 -3.21 -10.89
C GLY A 411 19.07 -2.01 -10.26
N LEU A 412 19.02 -1.80 -8.93
CA LEU A 412 19.80 -0.76 -8.25
C LEU A 412 21.06 -1.35 -7.65
N ILE A 413 22.15 -1.38 -8.40
CA ILE A 413 23.43 -1.93 -7.96
C ILE A 413 24.18 -0.92 -7.11
N ILE A 414 24.57 -1.34 -5.90
CA ILE A 414 25.31 -0.53 -4.95
C ILE A 414 26.78 -0.88 -4.98
N THR A 415 27.63 0.05 -5.38
CA THR A 415 29.08 -0.07 -5.36
C THR A 415 29.67 0.75 -4.21
N PRO A 416 30.39 0.11 -3.25
CA PRO A 416 31.03 0.86 -2.17
C PRO A 416 32.33 1.56 -2.62
N ARG A 417 32.98 1.10 -3.70
CA ARG A 417 34.21 1.67 -4.22
C ARG A 417 33.93 2.48 -5.49
N GLU A 418 34.58 3.64 -5.59
CA GLU A 418 34.45 4.52 -6.76
C GLU A 418 34.95 3.85 -8.04
N GLU A 419 36.07 3.14 -7.96
CA GLU A 419 36.64 2.43 -9.09
C GLU A 419 35.66 1.42 -9.72
N ASP A 420 34.90 0.69 -8.91
CA ASP A 420 33.87 -0.24 -9.39
C ASP A 420 32.72 0.52 -10.05
N PHE A 421 32.30 1.65 -9.47
CA PHE A 421 31.27 2.50 -10.03
C PHE A 421 31.65 3.04 -11.42
N ARG A 422 32.92 3.46 -11.59
CA ARG A 422 33.40 4.04 -12.85
C ARG A 422 33.64 3.00 -13.96
N LYS A 423 33.98 1.75 -13.63
CA LYS A 423 34.31 0.73 -14.62
C LYS A 423 33.18 -0.24 -14.98
N LEU A 424 32.05 -0.20 -14.24
CA LEU A 424 30.88 -1.01 -14.57
C LEU A 424 30.15 -0.46 -15.80
N THR A 425 30.06 -1.27 -16.84
CA THR A 425 29.18 -1.05 -18.00
C THR A 425 27.86 -1.79 -17.81
N GLU A 426 26.86 -1.53 -18.66
CA GLU A 426 25.58 -2.26 -18.62
C GLU A 426 25.77 -3.77 -18.77
N GLU A 427 26.60 -4.20 -19.72
CA GLU A 427 26.88 -5.62 -19.98
C GLU A 427 27.51 -6.30 -18.77
N LYS A 428 28.54 -5.66 -18.16
CA LYS A 428 29.19 -6.19 -16.96
C LYS A 428 28.24 -6.26 -15.78
N ALA A 429 27.49 -5.17 -15.54
CA ALA A 429 26.53 -5.09 -14.46
C ALA A 429 25.43 -6.16 -14.60
N THR A 430 24.89 -6.32 -15.80
CA THR A 430 23.89 -7.35 -16.11
C THR A 430 24.47 -8.76 -15.91
N ALA A 431 25.66 -9.03 -16.41
CA ALA A 431 26.32 -10.32 -16.24
C ALA A 431 26.55 -10.72 -14.78
N LEU A 432 26.94 -9.75 -13.90
CA LEU A 432 27.11 -9.99 -12.47
C LEU A 432 25.79 -10.42 -11.80
N LEU A 433 24.68 -9.79 -12.18
CA LEU A 433 23.37 -10.13 -11.61
C LEU A 433 22.85 -11.45 -12.18
N GLN A 434 23.03 -11.70 -13.46
CA GLN A 434 22.65 -12.97 -14.12
C GLN A 434 23.41 -14.15 -13.55
N GLU A 435 24.70 -14.00 -13.23
CA GLU A 435 25.49 -15.01 -12.53
C GLU A 435 24.93 -15.37 -11.15
N CYS A 436 24.36 -14.40 -10.46
CA CYS A 436 23.78 -14.58 -9.13
C CYS A 436 22.31 -15.05 -9.15
N GLY A 437 21.56 -14.79 -10.22
CA GLY A 437 20.20 -15.29 -10.45
C GLY A 437 20.17 -16.70 -11.02
N VAL A 438 19.02 -17.33 -11.06
CA VAL A 438 18.84 -18.62 -11.74
C VAL A 438 18.76 -18.43 -13.25
N SER A 439 19.17 -19.47 -14.02
CA SER A 439 18.98 -19.48 -15.46
C SER A 439 17.50 -19.71 -15.84
N GLU A 440 17.14 -19.40 -17.09
CA GLU A 440 15.82 -19.71 -17.65
C GLU A 440 15.50 -21.22 -17.57
N GLU A 441 16.48 -22.09 -17.75
CA GLU A 441 16.31 -23.53 -17.64
C GLU A 441 15.89 -23.93 -16.22
N LYS A 442 16.57 -23.42 -15.19
CA LYS A 442 16.25 -23.67 -13.78
C LYS A 442 14.90 -23.07 -13.40
N MET A 443 14.58 -21.90 -13.90
CA MET A 443 13.26 -21.31 -13.71
C MET A 443 12.16 -22.18 -14.30
N ASN A 444 12.34 -22.71 -15.51
CA ASN A 444 11.38 -23.62 -16.15
C ASN A 444 11.21 -24.93 -15.37
N ALA A 445 12.28 -25.46 -14.75
CA ALA A 445 12.18 -26.61 -13.85
C ALA A 445 11.32 -26.31 -12.60
N ILE A 446 11.47 -25.11 -12.00
CA ILE A 446 10.63 -24.67 -10.89
C ILE A 446 9.16 -24.57 -11.34
N ILE A 447 8.89 -23.97 -12.51
CA ILE A 447 7.56 -23.83 -13.08
C ILE A 447 6.90 -25.20 -13.28
N THR A 448 7.64 -26.17 -13.84
CA THR A 448 7.13 -27.54 -14.05
C THR A 448 6.73 -28.19 -12.73
N LYS A 449 7.58 -28.09 -11.69
CA LYS A 449 7.29 -28.61 -10.36
C LYS A 449 6.07 -27.92 -9.72
N LEU A 450 5.97 -26.59 -9.88
CA LEU A 450 4.88 -25.79 -9.36
C LEU A 450 3.52 -26.17 -10.01
N LYS A 451 3.49 -26.40 -11.31
CA LYS A 451 2.29 -26.87 -12.04
C LYS A 451 1.86 -28.27 -11.61
N ALA A 452 2.81 -29.21 -11.51
CA ALA A 452 2.53 -30.58 -11.06
C ALA A 452 1.94 -30.63 -9.64
N SER A 453 2.36 -29.74 -8.73
CA SER A 453 1.80 -29.68 -7.37
C SER A 453 0.32 -29.27 -7.35
N LYS A 454 -0.11 -28.41 -8.27
CA LYS A 454 -1.53 -28.01 -8.41
C LYS A 454 -2.40 -29.17 -8.92
N GLU A 455 -1.90 -29.95 -9.88
CA GLU A 455 -2.62 -31.11 -10.44
C GLU A 455 -2.80 -32.21 -9.39
N ALA A 456 -1.80 -32.47 -8.56
CA ALA A 456 -1.88 -33.44 -7.46
C ALA A 456 -2.92 -33.05 -6.39
N GLU A 457 -3.00 -31.75 -6.02
CA GLU A 457 -4.03 -31.25 -5.09
C GLU A 457 -5.44 -31.37 -5.69
N SER A 458 -5.61 -31.06 -6.96
CA SER A 458 -6.90 -31.19 -7.67
C SER A 458 -7.35 -32.67 -7.78
N ALA A 459 -6.41 -33.58 -8.01
CA ALA A 459 -6.68 -35.02 -8.07
C ALA A 459 -7.08 -35.63 -6.72
N SER A 460 -6.47 -35.14 -5.62
CA SER A 460 -6.78 -35.60 -4.25
C SER A 460 -8.17 -35.14 -3.78
N VAL A 461 -8.65 -33.99 -4.22
CA VAL A 461 -9.99 -33.48 -3.96
C VAL A 461 -11.03 -34.26 -4.78
N GLY A 462 -10.70 -34.69 -5.99
CA GLY A 462 -11.58 -35.50 -6.86
C GLY A 462 -11.76 -36.93 -6.39
N THR A 463 -10.77 -37.55 -5.73
CA THR A 463 -10.85 -38.93 -5.21
C THR A 463 -11.60 -39.06 -3.89
N SER A 464 -11.72 -38.00 -3.09
CA SER A 464 -12.52 -38.04 -1.86
C SER A 464 -14.03 -37.96 -2.10
N THR A 465 -14.46 -37.66 -3.32
CA THR A 465 -15.89 -37.59 -3.70
C THR A 465 -16.42 -38.90 -4.29
N LEU A 466 -15.60 -39.94 -4.50
CA LEU A 466 -15.97 -41.19 -5.14
C LEU A 466 -16.13 -42.40 -4.20
N TYR A 467 -15.94 -42.26 -2.90
CA TYR A 467 -16.21 -43.32 -1.93
C TYR A 467 -17.13 -42.82 -0.81
N ASN A 468 -18.43 -42.73 -1.11
CA ASN A 468 -19.50 -42.87 -0.11
C ASN A 468 -20.76 -43.36 -0.77
N ASN A 469 -20.84 -44.69 -0.98
CA ASN A 469 -22.09 -45.40 -1.21
C ASN A 469 -22.77 -45.65 0.13
N GLY A 470 -23.92 -45.01 0.32
CA GLY A 470 -25.01 -45.53 1.11
C GLY A 470 -24.90 -45.37 2.62
N LYS A 471 -25.23 -44.19 3.11
CA LYS A 471 -26.06 -43.91 4.29
C LYS A 471 -26.23 -42.39 4.38
N GLN A 472 -27.46 -41.92 4.30
CA GLN A 472 -27.78 -40.54 4.61
C GLN A 472 -27.44 -40.28 6.09
N PRO A 473 -26.64 -39.27 6.40
CA PRO A 473 -26.68 -38.66 7.72
C PRO A 473 -27.61 -37.45 7.68
N ASP A 474 -28.45 -37.36 8.70
CA ASP A 474 -29.26 -36.19 9.00
C ASP A 474 -28.41 -34.92 8.93
N VAL A 475 -28.77 -34.02 8.03
CA VAL A 475 -28.15 -32.71 7.92
C VAL A 475 -28.78 -31.83 8.98
N THR A 476 -28.13 -31.69 10.12
CA THR A 476 -28.44 -30.63 11.09
C THR A 476 -27.74 -29.36 10.56
N VAL A 477 -28.51 -28.49 9.92
CA VAL A 477 -28.07 -27.17 9.49
C VAL A 477 -27.92 -26.29 10.74
N GLY A 478 -26.72 -26.15 11.22
CA GLY A 478 -26.38 -25.17 12.24
C GLY A 478 -26.39 -23.76 11.64
N ILE A 479 -27.50 -23.05 11.78
CA ILE A 479 -27.54 -21.61 11.50
C ILE A 479 -26.80 -20.90 12.61
N VAL A 480 -25.60 -20.39 12.31
CA VAL A 480 -24.91 -19.43 13.18
C VAL A 480 -25.65 -18.11 13.05
N SER A 481 -26.49 -17.80 14.04
CA SER A 481 -27.21 -16.56 14.14
C SER A 481 -26.26 -15.39 14.37
N ALA A 482 -26.30 -14.43 13.47
CA ALA A 482 -25.72 -13.10 13.68
C ALA A 482 -26.34 -12.48 14.95
N GLN A 483 -25.48 -12.08 15.89
CA GLN A 483 -25.90 -11.39 17.11
C GLN A 483 -26.65 -10.12 16.76
N LYS A 484 -27.93 -10.07 17.13
CA LYS A 484 -28.76 -8.88 17.15
C LYS A 484 -28.21 -7.93 18.23
N ILE A 485 -27.72 -6.78 17.80
CA ILE A 485 -27.48 -5.66 18.72
C ILE A 485 -28.85 -5.08 19.07
N HIS A 486 -29.33 -5.31 20.28
CA HIS A 486 -30.50 -4.69 20.85
C HIS A 486 -30.19 -3.27 21.27
N PHE A 487 -30.79 -2.29 20.59
CA PHE A 487 -30.94 -0.94 21.13
C PHE A 487 -32.15 -0.94 22.05
N SER A 488 -31.95 -0.87 23.38
CA SER A 488 -33.02 -0.57 24.31
C SER A 488 -33.30 0.93 24.33
N LEU A 489 -34.47 1.29 23.86
CA LEU A 489 -35.07 2.62 24.08
C LEU A 489 -35.62 2.67 25.51
N ASN A 490 -34.95 3.33 26.40
CA ASN A 490 -35.58 3.81 27.64
C ASN A 490 -36.14 5.20 27.39
N LYS A 491 -37.46 5.34 27.54
CA LYS A 491 -38.24 6.56 27.78
C LYS A 491 -38.33 6.81 29.29
N PRO A 492 -38.71 8.00 29.73
CA PRO A 492 -39.14 9.21 29.10
C PRO A 492 -38.08 10.28 28.91
#